data_405f6edf1772593b76c549f23befce22
#
_entry.id   405f6edf1772593b76c549f23befce22
#
_cell.length_a   1.000
_cell.length_b   1.000
_cell.length_c   1.000
_cell.angle_alpha   90.00
_cell.angle_beta   90.00
_cell.angle_gamma   90.00
#
_symmetry.space_group_name_H-M   'P 1'
#
loop_
_entity.id
_entity.type
_entity.pdbx_description
1 polymer ?
#
loop_
_entity_poly.entity_id
_entity_poly.type
_entity_poly.pdbx_seq_one_letter_code
_entity_poly.pdbx_strand_id
1 'polypeptide(L)'
;MSPEEKYKQEHAVQMSDHFLTRRQFLQRAGMGFGALSLAALLGEGFFGSVANAMEVEPSLLPRSPMFPAKAKHVVHVFAQGAPSHVDTWDPKPSLAKYDGQEIPGMNGGVAMASPFKFQKQGKSGIEVSEVFPELGQMVDDMCVIRSMYTDIPAHEVATTMMNTGSRLVRPSLGSWVLYGLGTENQNMPGFISLRPGGAPPGGTANWQSAFLPGIYQGVSINTKVPTLNQLIENIRNPYTPLAEQRRQLDLVHKLNELHSQNLQKEAQLESRLEAFEMAFRMQTEATDAFDLSKETPAMREMYGRTPQGNQMLITRRLIERGVRFVQVWAGGWDHHQDIEERLPERAKDIDQPLAAFMKDLKQRGLFDGTLIVWGGEFGRKPVRDRNGNENPGRDHNAKAFTTLLAGGGVRGGMTYGATDEFGAASVENKVHVHDLHATILALLGFDHKKLTYRYNGRDFRLTEVYGDVIKPIIA
;
A
#
# COMPACT_ATOMS: atom_id res chain seq x y z
N MET A 1 -28.83 29.06 17.82
CA MET A 1 -28.55 27.69 18.27
C MET A 1 -27.08 27.42 18.06
N SER A 2 -26.33 27.08 19.10
CA SER A 2 -24.90 26.76 18.96
C SER A 2 -24.71 25.45 18.18
N PRO A 3 -23.52 25.21 17.57
CA PRO A 3 -23.25 23.93 16.93
C PRO A 3 -23.47 22.71 17.84
N GLU A 4 -23.21 22.88 19.13
CA GLU A 4 -23.46 21.84 20.16
C GLU A 4 -24.94 21.60 20.42
N GLU A 5 -25.74 22.64 20.49
CA GLU A 5 -27.20 22.52 20.67
C GLU A 5 -27.84 21.87 19.44
N LYS A 6 -27.38 22.22 18.24
CA LYS A 6 -27.83 21.60 17.00
C LYS A 6 -27.48 20.10 16.98
N TYR A 7 -26.25 19.76 17.34
CA TYR A 7 -25.81 18.36 17.44
C TYR A 7 -26.66 17.56 18.44
N LYS A 8 -26.89 18.10 19.66
CA LYS A 8 -27.73 17.48 20.67
C LYS A 8 -29.17 17.28 20.21
N GLN A 9 -29.72 18.26 19.49
CA GLN A 9 -31.08 18.19 18.97
C GLN A 9 -31.21 17.15 17.83
N GLU A 10 -30.23 17.08 16.94
CA GLU A 10 -30.21 16.10 15.82
C GLU A 10 -29.99 14.66 16.29
N HIS A 11 -29.34 14.47 17.46
CA HIS A 11 -28.97 13.17 18.00
C HIS A 11 -29.71 12.82 19.31
N ALA A 12 -30.65 13.65 19.75
CA ALA A 12 -31.49 13.35 20.92
C ALA A 12 -32.39 12.15 20.64
N VAL A 13 -32.44 11.21 21.56
CA VAL A 13 -33.31 10.03 21.49
C VAL A 13 -34.76 10.48 21.47
N GLN A 14 -35.50 10.13 20.44
CA GLN A 14 -36.93 10.45 20.30
C GLN A 14 -37.78 9.23 20.68
N MET A 15 -39.07 9.44 21.03
CA MET A 15 -39.97 8.33 21.31
C MET A 15 -40.04 7.29 20.19
N SER A 16 -39.91 7.71 18.93
CA SER A 16 -39.82 6.85 17.77
C SER A 16 -38.56 5.93 17.77
N ASP A 17 -37.56 6.28 18.54
CA ASP A 17 -36.28 5.56 18.58
C ASP A 17 -36.37 4.32 19.48
N HIS A 18 -37.36 4.24 20.36
CA HIS A 18 -37.64 3.04 21.18
C HIS A 18 -38.09 1.84 20.33
N PHE A 19 -38.53 2.07 19.11
CA PHE A 19 -38.95 1.04 18.16
C PHE A 19 -37.92 0.84 17.01
N LEU A 20 -36.75 1.47 17.11
CA LEU A 20 -35.74 1.34 16.09
C LEU A 20 -35.20 -0.07 16.01
N THR A 21 -35.07 -0.57 14.78
CA THR A 21 -34.24 -1.73 14.56
C THR A 21 -32.79 -1.38 14.94
N ARG A 22 -32.02 -2.38 15.33
CA ARG A 22 -30.59 -2.24 15.63
C ARG A 22 -29.81 -1.49 14.55
N ARG A 23 -30.14 -1.70 13.28
CA ARG A 23 -29.57 -1.01 12.14
C ARG A 23 -29.87 0.50 12.12
N GLN A 24 -31.10 0.86 12.42
CA GLN A 24 -31.51 2.27 12.50
C GLN A 24 -30.91 2.96 13.71
N PHE A 25 -30.76 2.26 14.83
CA PHE A 25 -30.08 2.77 16.02
C PHE A 25 -28.61 3.10 15.71
N LEU A 26 -27.85 2.19 15.08
CA LEU A 26 -26.46 2.41 14.68
C LEU A 26 -26.30 3.54 13.65
N GLN A 27 -27.29 3.73 12.78
CA GLN A 27 -27.29 4.85 11.83
C GLN A 27 -27.56 6.20 12.52
N ARG A 28 -28.39 6.25 13.55
CA ARG A 28 -28.82 7.47 14.25
C ARG A 28 -28.01 7.81 15.49
N ALA A 29 -27.37 6.85 16.11
CA ALA A 29 -26.61 7.05 17.36
C ALA A 29 -25.41 8.00 17.20
N GLY A 30 -25.19 8.55 16.00
CA GLY A 30 -24.35 9.72 15.72
C GLY A 30 -23.01 9.71 16.47
N MET A 31 -22.37 8.55 16.57
CA MET A 31 -21.20 8.36 17.42
C MET A 31 -19.96 9.14 16.92
N GLY A 32 -20.15 10.17 16.11
CA GLY A 32 -19.08 11.05 15.65
C GLY A 32 -17.92 10.33 14.89
N PHE A 33 -17.99 9.03 14.90
CA PHE A 33 -17.11 8.16 14.17
C PHE A 33 -17.67 8.07 12.75
N GLY A 34 -17.26 8.93 11.87
CA GLY A 34 -17.52 8.90 10.46
C GLY A 34 -18.34 7.72 9.94
N ALA A 35 -19.62 7.62 10.32
CA ALA A 35 -20.52 6.71 9.62
C ALA A 35 -20.47 7.00 8.11
N LEU A 36 -20.16 8.25 7.74
CA LEU A 36 -19.88 8.69 6.37
C LEU A 36 -18.50 8.22 5.88
N SER A 37 -17.45 8.28 6.70
CA SER A 37 -16.13 7.78 6.30
C SER A 37 -16.08 6.26 6.25
N LEU A 38 -16.79 5.59 7.15
CA LEU A 38 -16.90 4.13 7.12
C LEU A 38 -17.84 3.65 6.01
N ALA A 39 -18.94 4.35 5.72
CA ALA A 39 -19.80 4.05 4.58
C ALA A 39 -19.09 4.34 3.23
N ALA A 40 -18.27 5.39 3.15
CA ALA A 40 -17.40 5.66 2.00
C ALA A 40 -16.26 4.61 1.88
N LEU A 41 -15.77 4.09 3.01
CA LEU A 41 -14.80 3.00 3.05
C LEU A 41 -15.39 1.65 2.62
N LEU A 42 -16.67 1.40 2.88
CA LEU A 42 -17.31 0.13 2.60
C LEU A 42 -18.02 0.05 1.22
N GLY A 43 -18.11 1.14 0.46
CA GLY A 43 -18.61 1.20 -0.91
C GLY A 43 -19.99 0.56 -1.15
N GLU A 44 -20.79 1.08 -2.07
CA GLU A 44 -22.14 0.58 -2.39
C GLU A 44 -22.19 -0.88 -2.92
N GLY A 45 -21.04 -1.45 -3.34
CA GLY A 45 -20.94 -2.83 -3.83
C GLY A 45 -20.95 -3.94 -2.78
N PHE A 46 -20.99 -3.59 -1.49
CA PHE A 46 -20.88 -4.56 -0.38
C PHE A 46 -22.20 -5.31 -0.06
N PHE A 47 -23.31 -4.94 -0.66
CA PHE A 47 -24.64 -5.46 -0.28
C PHE A 47 -25.09 -6.74 -1.00
N GLY A 48 -24.23 -7.39 -1.79
CA GLY A 48 -24.56 -8.60 -2.54
C GLY A 48 -23.94 -9.88 -1.98
N SER A 49 -24.79 -10.73 -1.47
CA SER A 49 -24.66 -12.17 -1.22
C SER A 49 -23.71 -12.67 -0.12
N VAL A 50 -24.33 -13.04 0.99
CA VAL A 50 -23.77 -14.00 1.97
C VAL A 50 -24.35 -15.38 1.65
N ALA A 51 -23.51 -16.34 1.32
CA ALA A 51 -23.87 -17.75 1.30
C ALA A 51 -22.69 -18.60 1.82
N ASN A 52 -22.90 -19.18 3.00
CA ASN A 52 -22.30 -20.39 3.57
C ASN A 52 -20.82 -20.69 3.27
N ALA A 53 -19.93 -20.07 4.05
CA ALA A 53 -18.64 -20.66 4.39
C ALA A 53 -18.70 -21.09 5.88
N MET A 54 -18.10 -22.20 6.26
CA MET A 54 -17.93 -22.58 7.67
C MET A 54 -17.28 -21.39 8.38
N GLU A 55 -18.02 -20.76 9.28
CA GLU A 55 -17.70 -19.49 9.92
C GLU A 55 -16.56 -19.66 10.93
N VAL A 56 -15.33 -19.46 10.47
CA VAL A 56 -14.30 -18.95 11.38
C VAL A 56 -14.64 -17.48 11.55
N GLU A 57 -15.01 -17.06 12.76
CA GLU A 57 -15.29 -15.65 13.05
C GLU A 57 -14.13 -14.79 12.56
N PRO A 58 -14.39 -13.73 11.76
CA PRO A 58 -13.35 -12.82 11.31
C PRO A 58 -12.64 -12.22 12.52
N SER A 59 -11.34 -12.30 12.57
CA SER A 59 -10.55 -11.81 13.70
C SER A 59 -9.25 -11.21 13.23
N LEU A 60 -8.83 -10.10 13.84
CA LEU A 60 -7.52 -9.49 13.68
C LEU A 60 -6.47 -10.02 14.66
N LEU A 61 -6.81 -10.94 15.54
CA LEU A 61 -5.82 -11.55 16.44
C LEU A 61 -4.68 -12.18 15.63
N PRO A 62 -3.45 -12.12 16.14
CA PRO A 62 -2.30 -12.70 15.49
C PRO A 62 -2.49 -14.19 15.20
N ARG A 63 -2.14 -14.61 14.00
CA ARG A 63 -2.17 -16.01 13.56
C ARG A 63 -0.77 -16.47 13.20
N SER A 64 -0.50 -17.74 13.45
CA SER A 64 0.77 -18.36 13.04
C SER A 64 0.84 -18.48 11.52
N PRO A 65 1.97 -18.16 10.90
CA PRO A 65 2.20 -18.45 9.49
C PRO A 65 2.25 -19.96 9.23
N MET A 66 2.10 -20.36 7.98
CA MET A 66 2.14 -21.79 7.57
C MET A 66 3.54 -22.42 7.73
N PHE A 67 4.59 -21.58 7.64
CA PHE A 67 5.98 -21.94 7.87
C PHE A 67 6.74 -20.71 8.41
N PRO A 68 7.98 -20.87 8.94
CA PRO A 68 8.71 -19.76 9.54
C PRO A 68 8.80 -18.55 8.62
N ALA A 69 8.17 -17.45 9.02
CA ALA A 69 8.21 -16.20 8.29
C ALA A 69 9.56 -15.51 8.41
N LYS A 70 10.03 -14.89 7.34
CA LYS A 70 11.21 -14.01 7.32
C LYS A 70 10.83 -12.55 7.56
N ALA A 71 9.69 -12.14 7.03
CA ALA A 71 9.12 -10.81 7.23
C ALA A 71 7.93 -10.86 8.20
N LYS A 72 7.82 -9.83 9.05
CA LYS A 72 6.67 -9.58 9.92
C LYS A 72 5.81 -8.43 9.41
N HIS A 73 6.45 -7.46 8.77
CA HIS A 73 5.85 -6.24 8.26
C HIS A 73 6.13 -6.07 6.78
N VAL A 74 5.24 -5.43 6.06
CA VAL A 74 5.42 -5.03 4.66
C VAL A 74 5.25 -3.52 4.55
N VAL A 75 6.20 -2.86 3.92
CA VAL A 75 6.12 -1.46 3.52
C VAL A 75 6.16 -1.40 2.00
N HIS A 76 5.02 -1.09 1.38
CA HIS A 76 4.89 -0.96 -0.06
C HIS A 76 4.91 0.51 -0.46
N VAL A 77 6.06 1.00 -0.89
CA VAL A 77 6.25 2.36 -1.42
C VAL A 77 5.90 2.33 -2.90
N PHE A 78 4.69 2.76 -3.20
CA PHE A 78 4.13 2.71 -4.56
C PHE A 78 4.49 3.96 -5.36
N ALA A 79 5.38 3.80 -6.32
CA ALA A 79 5.83 4.86 -7.23
C ALA A 79 4.82 5.03 -8.39
N GLN A 80 3.66 5.62 -8.06
CA GLN A 80 2.56 5.79 -8.99
C GLN A 80 2.92 6.66 -10.18
N GLY A 81 2.61 6.17 -11.36
CA GLY A 81 2.94 6.81 -12.63
C GLY A 81 4.09 6.13 -13.38
N ALA A 82 4.56 4.98 -12.86
CA ALA A 82 5.49 4.10 -13.56
C ALA A 82 6.89 4.71 -13.83
N PRO A 83 7.82 4.65 -12.87
CA PRO A 83 9.20 5.11 -13.05
C PRO A 83 9.87 4.47 -14.25
N SER A 84 10.62 5.27 -15.00
CA SER A 84 11.41 4.78 -16.13
C SER A 84 12.58 3.93 -15.66
N HIS A 85 12.51 2.62 -15.86
CA HIS A 85 13.57 1.69 -15.47
C HIS A 85 14.89 1.97 -16.20
N VAL A 86 14.84 2.33 -17.49
CA VAL A 86 16.04 2.62 -18.29
C VAL A 86 16.74 3.92 -17.91
N ASP A 87 16.07 4.78 -17.12
CA ASP A 87 16.64 6.04 -16.63
C ASP A 87 16.99 5.97 -15.12
N THR A 88 16.69 4.85 -14.45
CA THR A 88 16.86 4.72 -12.99
C THR A 88 17.72 3.53 -12.57
N TRP A 89 17.31 2.29 -12.84
CA TRP A 89 17.89 1.06 -12.26
C TRP A 89 18.37 0.03 -13.28
N ASP A 90 18.08 0.24 -14.58
CA ASP A 90 18.39 -0.71 -15.66
C ASP A 90 19.09 0.00 -16.81
N PRO A 91 20.38 0.36 -16.66
CA PRO A 91 21.15 1.10 -17.69
C PRO A 91 21.21 0.33 -19.01
N LYS A 92 21.00 1.04 -20.13
CA LYS A 92 21.01 0.50 -21.48
C LYS A 92 21.98 1.24 -22.40
N PRO A 93 23.28 0.87 -22.39
CA PRO A 93 24.29 1.53 -23.24
C PRO A 93 23.96 1.46 -24.73
N SER A 94 23.22 0.46 -25.19
CA SER A 94 22.76 0.34 -26.57
C SER A 94 21.86 1.49 -26.99
N LEU A 95 21.07 2.08 -26.09
CA LEU A 95 20.26 3.25 -26.43
C LEU A 95 21.10 4.46 -26.87
N ALA A 96 22.28 4.65 -26.27
CA ALA A 96 23.18 5.74 -26.68
C ALA A 96 23.72 5.59 -28.11
N LYS A 97 23.86 4.34 -28.60
CA LYS A 97 24.32 4.08 -29.97
C LYS A 97 23.26 4.38 -31.02
N TYR A 98 21.98 4.25 -30.63
CA TYR A 98 20.84 4.45 -31.53
C TYR A 98 20.07 5.74 -31.23
N ASP A 99 20.60 6.60 -30.36
CA ASP A 99 19.87 7.83 -29.97
C ASP A 99 19.45 8.65 -31.17
N GLY A 100 18.21 9.04 -31.26
CA GLY A 100 17.60 9.75 -32.36
C GLY A 100 17.34 8.90 -33.63
N GLN A 101 17.59 7.58 -33.60
CA GLN A 101 17.37 6.64 -34.69
C GLN A 101 16.27 5.64 -34.36
N GLU A 102 15.70 5.00 -35.36
CA GLU A 102 14.76 3.90 -35.14
C GLU A 102 15.47 2.66 -34.58
N ILE A 103 14.86 2.04 -33.55
CA ILE A 103 15.37 0.77 -33.01
C ILE A 103 14.95 -0.38 -33.91
N PRO A 104 15.89 -1.24 -34.37
CA PRO A 104 15.56 -2.42 -35.14
C PRO A 104 14.50 -3.31 -34.41
N GLY A 105 13.43 -3.65 -35.11
CA GLY A 105 12.34 -4.48 -34.54
C GLY A 105 11.30 -3.73 -33.71
N MET A 106 11.45 -2.43 -33.46
CA MET A 106 10.47 -1.59 -32.81
C MET A 106 9.82 -0.64 -33.82
N ASN A 107 8.74 -1.06 -34.47
CA ASN A 107 8.06 -0.34 -35.55
C ASN A 107 7.84 1.15 -35.23
N GLY A 108 8.67 2.02 -35.80
CA GLY A 108 8.55 3.48 -35.75
C GLY A 108 8.85 4.12 -34.39
N GLY A 109 9.60 3.46 -33.53
CA GLY A 109 10.07 4.04 -32.26
C GLY A 109 11.47 4.62 -32.39
N VAL A 110 11.63 5.92 -32.15
CA VAL A 110 12.93 6.60 -32.14
C VAL A 110 13.57 6.39 -30.77
N ALA A 111 14.76 5.77 -30.74
CA ALA A 111 15.53 5.54 -29.53
C ALA A 111 15.76 6.84 -28.75
N MET A 112 15.72 6.75 -27.45
CA MET A 112 16.06 7.84 -26.55
C MET A 112 17.11 7.34 -25.55
N ALA A 113 18.34 7.83 -25.67
CA ALA A 113 19.34 7.59 -24.64
C ALA A 113 18.85 8.13 -23.28
N SER A 114 19.31 7.53 -22.20
CA SER A 114 19.07 8.12 -20.88
C SER A 114 19.87 9.43 -20.77
N PRO A 115 19.24 10.53 -20.35
CA PRO A 115 19.97 11.79 -20.11
C PRO A 115 20.82 11.73 -18.84
N PHE A 116 20.68 10.67 -18.04
CA PHE A 116 21.33 10.52 -16.73
C PHE A 116 22.53 9.59 -16.80
N LYS A 117 23.54 9.87 -15.95
CA LYS A 117 24.71 9.03 -15.78
C LYS A 117 24.40 7.89 -14.81
N PHE A 118 24.99 6.74 -15.08
CA PHE A 118 24.96 5.59 -14.20
C PHE A 118 26.33 5.35 -13.58
N GLN A 119 26.32 4.98 -12.29
CA GLN A 119 27.54 4.69 -11.54
C GLN A 119 27.35 3.40 -10.73
N LYS A 120 28.43 2.62 -10.63
CA LYS A 120 28.49 1.46 -9.75
C LYS A 120 28.49 1.92 -8.30
N GLN A 121 27.58 1.40 -7.51
CA GLN A 121 27.39 1.75 -6.13
C GLN A 121 27.58 0.53 -5.22
N GLY A 122 27.91 0.79 -3.95
CA GLY A 122 28.10 -0.23 -2.94
C GLY A 122 29.26 -1.20 -3.24
N LYS A 123 29.37 -2.26 -2.43
CA LYS A 123 30.30 -3.37 -2.66
C LYS A 123 29.82 -4.30 -3.78
N SER A 124 28.52 -4.40 -3.95
CA SER A 124 27.86 -5.19 -4.99
C SER A 124 28.13 -4.66 -6.41
N GLY A 125 28.46 -3.37 -6.54
CA GLY A 125 28.74 -2.76 -7.83
C GLY A 125 27.50 -2.62 -8.73
N ILE A 126 26.31 -2.56 -8.14
CA ILE A 126 25.07 -2.34 -8.88
C ILE A 126 25.09 -0.94 -9.48
N GLU A 127 24.80 -0.86 -10.79
CA GLU A 127 24.72 0.42 -11.49
C GLU A 127 23.40 1.11 -11.17
N VAL A 128 23.50 2.35 -10.69
CA VAL A 128 22.39 3.21 -10.29
C VAL A 128 22.51 4.56 -10.98
N SER A 129 21.41 5.11 -11.43
CA SER A 129 21.34 6.45 -12.00
C SER A 129 21.68 7.51 -10.94
N GLU A 130 22.36 8.58 -11.37
CA GLU A 130 22.72 9.74 -10.54
C GLU A 130 21.52 10.43 -9.86
N VAL A 131 20.30 10.13 -10.29
CA VAL A 131 19.08 10.68 -9.67
C VAL A 131 18.77 10.06 -8.30
N PHE A 132 19.44 8.96 -7.91
CA PHE A 132 19.31 8.28 -6.63
C PHE A 132 20.63 8.21 -5.83
N PRO A 133 21.20 9.36 -5.43
CA PRO A 133 22.48 9.39 -4.71
C PRO A 133 22.43 8.74 -3.32
N GLU A 134 21.32 8.82 -2.60
CA GLU A 134 21.18 8.25 -1.24
C GLU A 134 20.81 6.77 -1.28
N LEU A 135 19.83 6.36 -2.13
CA LEU A 135 19.48 4.97 -2.32
C LEU A 135 20.61 4.18 -2.99
N GLY A 136 21.41 4.81 -3.84
CA GLY A 136 22.60 4.21 -4.40
C GLY A 136 23.56 3.68 -3.33
N GLN A 137 23.67 4.36 -2.20
CA GLN A 137 24.49 3.93 -1.06
C GLN A 137 23.91 2.71 -0.32
N MET A 138 22.64 2.40 -0.54
CA MET A 138 21.92 1.30 0.12
C MET A 138 21.80 0.03 -0.75
N VAL A 139 22.39 0.00 -1.94
CA VAL A 139 22.22 -1.11 -2.91
C VAL A 139 22.68 -2.47 -2.38
N ASP A 140 23.63 -2.49 -1.45
CA ASP A 140 24.09 -3.73 -0.82
C ASP A 140 23.02 -4.40 0.08
N ASP A 141 22.00 -3.65 0.47
CA ASP A 141 20.83 -4.12 1.21
C ASP A 141 19.61 -4.39 0.31
N MET A 142 19.72 -4.17 -1.00
CA MET A 142 18.60 -4.25 -1.93
C MET A 142 18.77 -5.38 -2.96
N CYS A 143 17.64 -5.96 -3.37
CA CYS A 143 17.50 -6.76 -4.58
C CYS A 143 16.79 -5.91 -5.65
N VAL A 144 17.45 -5.70 -6.77
CA VAL A 144 16.91 -4.96 -7.92
C VAL A 144 16.37 -5.97 -8.92
N ILE A 145 15.05 -6.14 -8.99
CA ILE A 145 14.39 -7.00 -9.98
C ILE A 145 14.22 -6.18 -11.26
N ARG A 146 15.04 -6.46 -12.29
CA ARG A 146 15.00 -5.74 -13.57
C ARG A 146 14.02 -6.33 -14.58
N SER A 147 13.49 -7.51 -14.30
CA SER A 147 12.71 -8.30 -15.26
C SER A 147 11.21 -8.35 -14.93
N MET A 148 10.70 -7.36 -14.20
CA MET A 148 9.25 -7.27 -13.96
C MET A 148 8.50 -7.02 -15.27
N TYR A 149 7.30 -7.62 -15.38
CA TYR A 149 6.34 -7.33 -16.44
C TYR A 149 4.90 -7.48 -15.95
N THR A 150 3.98 -6.87 -16.69
CA THR A 150 2.53 -6.95 -16.47
C THR A 150 1.81 -7.05 -17.80
N ASP A 151 0.53 -7.37 -17.77
CA ASP A 151 -0.29 -7.47 -18.99
C ASP A 151 -0.95 -6.14 -19.40
N ILE A 152 -0.76 -5.07 -18.62
CA ILE A 152 -1.60 -3.88 -18.68
C ILE A 152 -0.75 -2.61 -18.74
N PRO A 153 -0.84 -1.83 -19.85
CA PRO A 153 -0.14 -0.55 -19.98
C PRO A 153 -1.01 0.68 -19.62
N ALA A 154 -2.01 0.52 -18.75
CA ALA A 154 -2.93 1.59 -18.36
C ALA A 154 -2.94 1.75 -16.84
N HIS A 155 -2.68 2.97 -16.33
CA HIS A 155 -2.42 3.25 -14.92
C HIS A 155 -3.48 2.70 -13.97
N GLU A 156 -4.76 2.98 -14.19
CA GLU A 156 -5.83 2.60 -13.27
C GLU A 156 -5.90 1.08 -13.08
N VAL A 157 -5.94 0.34 -14.20
CA VAL A 157 -6.07 -1.12 -14.17
C VAL A 157 -4.78 -1.79 -13.72
N ALA A 158 -3.61 -1.28 -14.14
CA ALA A 158 -2.31 -1.81 -13.73
C ALA A 158 -2.02 -1.55 -12.24
N THR A 159 -2.39 -0.36 -11.72
CA THR A 159 -2.30 -0.04 -10.29
C THR A 159 -3.17 -1.00 -9.48
N THR A 160 -4.40 -1.23 -9.93
CA THR A 160 -5.30 -2.20 -9.29
C THR A 160 -4.70 -3.61 -9.33
N MET A 161 -4.15 -4.04 -10.49
CA MET A 161 -3.47 -5.33 -10.64
C MET A 161 -2.29 -5.51 -9.68
N MET A 162 -1.44 -4.50 -9.54
CA MET A 162 -0.30 -4.50 -8.61
C MET A 162 -0.74 -4.64 -7.15
N ASN A 163 -1.91 -4.12 -6.80
CA ASN A 163 -2.39 -4.14 -5.41
C ASN A 163 -3.33 -5.31 -5.10
N THR A 164 -3.97 -5.93 -6.09
CA THR A 164 -5.02 -6.95 -5.87
C THR A 164 -4.76 -8.27 -6.59
N GLY A 165 -3.75 -8.34 -7.46
CA GLY A 165 -3.51 -9.51 -8.32
C GLY A 165 -4.59 -9.71 -9.39
N SER A 166 -5.45 -8.72 -9.64
CA SER A 166 -6.58 -8.88 -10.59
C SER A 166 -6.92 -7.55 -11.27
N ARG A 167 -7.49 -7.65 -12.47
CA ARG A 167 -8.13 -6.52 -13.17
C ARG A 167 -9.53 -6.20 -12.63
N LEU A 168 -10.09 -7.13 -11.86
CA LEU A 168 -11.41 -7.00 -11.26
C LEU A 168 -11.29 -6.54 -9.81
N VAL A 169 -12.40 -6.10 -9.24
CA VAL A 169 -12.50 -5.80 -7.82
C VAL A 169 -12.25 -7.06 -6.99
N ARG A 170 -11.12 -7.10 -6.30
CA ARG A 170 -10.62 -8.21 -5.46
C ARG A 170 -10.02 -7.66 -4.17
N PRO A 171 -9.86 -8.49 -3.14
CA PRO A 171 -9.15 -8.08 -1.95
C PRO A 171 -7.72 -7.67 -2.27
N SER A 172 -7.29 -6.56 -1.68
CA SER A 172 -5.92 -6.06 -1.83
C SER A 172 -4.89 -6.96 -1.14
N LEU A 173 -3.62 -6.86 -1.56
CA LEU A 173 -2.50 -7.57 -0.95
C LEU A 173 -2.47 -7.38 0.58
N GLY A 174 -2.63 -6.12 1.06
CA GLY A 174 -2.68 -5.84 2.50
C GLY A 174 -3.85 -6.54 3.20
N SER A 175 -5.02 -6.62 2.56
CA SER A 175 -6.19 -7.34 3.08
C SER A 175 -5.94 -8.86 3.16
N TRP A 176 -5.27 -9.45 2.16
CA TRP A 176 -4.85 -10.86 2.21
C TRP A 176 -3.82 -11.13 3.30
N VAL A 177 -2.88 -10.19 3.52
CA VAL A 177 -1.89 -10.31 4.60
C VAL A 177 -2.58 -10.30 5.96
N LEU A 178 -3.53 -9.39 6.19
CA LEU A 178 -4.31 -9.35 7.43
C LEU A 178 -5.21 -10.59 7.60
N TYR A 179 -5.84 -11.05 6.51
CA TYR A 179 -6.61 -12.30 6.55
C TYR A 179 -5.75 -13.49 6.98
N GLY A 180 -4.52 -13.57 6.50
CA GLY A 180 -3.60 -14.66 6.84
C GLY A 180 -2.99 -14.54 8.25
N LEU A 181 -2.44 -13.38 8.61
CA LEU A 181 -1.63 -13.21 9.83
C LEU A 181 -2.33 -12.46 10.96
N GLY A 182 -3.43 -11.75 10.69
CA GLY A 182 -3.93 -10.75 11.64
C GLY A 182 -2.93 -9.62 11.88
N THR A 183 -3.04 -8.96 13.01
CA THR A 183 -2.10 -7.90 13.43
C THR A 183 -1.73 -8.04 14.89
N GLU A 184 -0.48 -7.70 15.24
CA GLU A 184 -0.01 -7.71 16.62
C GLU A 184 -0.58 -6.54 17.43
N ASN A 185 -0.80 -5.40 16.78
CA ASN A 185 -1.41 -4.24 17.39
C ASN A 185 -2.93 -4.29 17.23
N GLN A 186 -3.64 -4.39 18.36
CA GLN A 186 -5.11 -4.43 18.41
C GLN A 186 -5.75 -3.03 18.52
N ASN A 187 -4.96 -1.98 18.64
CA ASN A 187 -5.42 -0.60 18.84
C ASN A 187 -5.23 0.29 17.61
N MET A 188 -4.64 -0.27 16.55
CA MET A 188 -4.44 0.40 15.28
C MET A 188 -4.83 -0.52 14.12
N PRO A 189 -5.26 0.03 12.97
CA PRO A 189 -5.48 -0.79 11.79
C PRO A 189 -4.22 -1.56 11.41
N GLY A 190 -4.36 -2.84 11.11
CA GLY A 190 -3.23 -3.66 10.67
C GLY A 190 -2.76 -3.32 9.26
N PHE A 191 -3.59 -2.64 8.45
CA PHE A 191 -3.24 -2.12 7.13
C PHE A 191 -3.58 -0.63 7.03
N ILE A 192 -2.56 0.19 6.75
CA ILE A 192 -2.67 1.65 6.60
C ILE A 192 -2.11 2.07 5.24
N SER A 193 -2.88 2.84 4.48
CA SER A 193 -2.50 3.42 3.19
C SER A 193 -2.30 4.92 3.34
N LEU A 194 -1.06 5.38 3.25
CA LEU A 194 -0.66 6.79 3.38
C LEU A 194 -0.60 7.45 2.02
N ARG A 195 -1.46 8.42 1.74
CA ARG A 195 -1.51 9.13 0.47
C ARG A 195 -1.32 10.65 0.64
N PRO A 196 -0.53 11.30 -0.24
CA PRO A 196 -0.25 12.74 -0.15
C PRO A 196 -1.30 13.56 -0.93
N GLY A 197 -2.59 13.37 -0.68
CA GLY A 197 -3.64 14.11 -1.37
C GLY A 197 -4.80 13.25 -1.85
N GLY A 198 -5.20 13.44 -3.11
CA GLY A 198 -6.32 12.75 -3.74
C GLY A 198 -6.20 11.22 -3.80
N ALA A 199 -7.26 10.55 -4.25
CA ALA A 199 -7.22 9.11 -4.45
C ALA A 199 -6.27 8.75 -5.60
N PRO A 200 -5.44 7.69 -5.47
CA PRO A 200 -4.64 7.17 -6.56
C PRO A 200 -5.51 6.53 -7.65
N PRO A 201 -4.97 6.24 -8.85
CA PRO A 201 -5.65 5.43 -9.84
C PRO A 201 -6.21 4.14 -9.24
N GLY A 202 -7.43 3.74 -9.65
CA GLY A 202 -8.14 2.61 -9.03
C GLY A 202 -8.80 2.90 -7.68
N GLY A 203 -8.59 4.09 -7.11
CA GLY A 203 -9.28 4.57 -5.90
C GLY A 203 -9.16 3.60 -4.72
N THR A 204 -10.29 3.31 -4.07
CA THR A 204 -10.39 2.44 -2.89
C THR A 204 -10.05 0.97 -3.17
N ALA A 205 -10.10 0.52 -4.44
CA ALA A 205 -9.72 -0.85 -4.82
C ALA A 205 -8.32 -1.24 -4.30
N ASN A 206 -7.43 -0.26 -4.16
CA ASN A 206 -6.04 -0.49 -3.75
C ASN A 206 -5.89 -0.92 -2.27
N TRP A 207 -6.90 -0.72 -1.42
CA TRP A 207 -6.84 -1.09 0.01
C TRP A 207 -8.12 -1.74 0.52
N GLN A 208 -9.08 -2.06 -0.35
CA GLN A 208 -10.34 -2.68 0.06
C GLN A 208 -10.19 -4.16 0.35
N SER A 209 -11.08 -4.67 1.22
CA SER A 209 -11.21 -6.09 1.52
C SER A 209 -12.04 -6.85 0.49
N ALA A 210 -12.83 -6.16 -0.34
CA ALA A 210 -13.75 -6.72 -1.34
C ALA A 210 -14.64 -7.83 -0.75
N PHE A 211 -14.47 -9.09 -1.18
CA PHE A 211 -15.24 -10.22 -0.65
C PHE A 211 -14.69 -10.79 0.67
N LEU A 212 -13.49 -10.41 1.09
CA LEU A 212 -13.04 -10.73 2.45
C LEU A 212 -13.84 -9.90 3.46
N PRO A 213 -13.99 -10.39 4.71
CA PRO A 213 -14.60 -9.62 5.77
C PRO A 213 -14.01 -8.21 5.92
N GLY A 214 -14.88 -7.22 6.18
CA GLY A 214 -14.51 -5.80 6.23
C GLY A 214 -13.44 -5.44 7.27
N ILE A 215 -13.26 -6.27 8.30
CA ILE A 215 -12.21 -6.11 9.32
C ILE A 215 -10.78 -6.14 8.72
N TYR A 216 -10.59 -6.77 7.57
CA TYR A 216 -9.30 -6.84 6.88
C TYR A 216 -9.05 -5.67 5.92
N GLN A 217 -9.98 -4.72 5.86
CA GLN A 217 -9.85 -3.54 4.99
C GLN A 217 -8.77 -2.59 5.48
N GLY A 218 -8.00 -2.03 4.53
CA GLY A 218 -7.04 -0.98 4.82
C GLY A 218 -7.70 0.37 5.11
N VAL A 219 -7.08 1.15 5.99
CA VAL A 219 -7.47 2.52 6.29
C VAL A 219 -6.59 3.48 5.51
N SER A 220 -7.24 4.32 4.68
CA SER A 220 -6.52 5.33 3.90
C SER A 220 -6.45 6.66 4.64
N ILE A 221 -5.23 7.20 4.75
CA ILE A 221 -4.93 8.42 5.47
C ILE A 221 -4.31 9.45 4.52
N ASN A 222 -4.91 10.64 4.47
CA ASN A 222 -4.39 11.75 3.69
C ASN A 222 -3.31 12.51 4.47
N THR A 223 -2.05 12.34 4.08
CA THR A 223 -0.90 12.96 4.75
C THR A 223 -0.56 14.38 4.26
N LYS A 224 -1.32 14.92 3.30
CA LYS A 224 -1.12 16.30 2.82
C LYS A 224 -1.57 17.33 3.86
N VAL A 225 -2.47 16.96 4.76
CA VAL A 225 -3.02 17.87 5.76
C VAL A 225 -2.11 17.97 6.99
N PRO A 226 -1.92 19.18 7.55
CA PRO A 226 -0.87 19.43 8.54
C PRO A 226 -1.22 19.02 9.97
N THR A 227 -2.50 18.78 10.28
CA THR A 227 -2.92 18.49 11.65
C THR A 227 -3.50 17.10 11.79
N LEU A 228 -3.26 16.48 12.94
CA LEU A 228 -3.72 15.14 13.26
C LEU A 228 -5.25 14.97 13.09
N ASN A 229 -6.04 15.94 13.54
CA ASN A 229 -7.50 15.91 13.42
C ASN A 229 -7.98 15.96 11.98
N GLN A 230 -7.12 16.40 11.04
CA GLN A 230 -7.38 16.40 9.61
C GLN A 230 -6.81 15.18 8.92
N LEU A 231 -5.71 14.59 9.47
CA LEU A 231 -5.11 13.35 8.94
C LEU A 231 -6.07 12.18 9.01
N ILE A 232 -6.78 12.06 10.12
CA ILE A 232 -7.80 11.02 10.33
C ILE A 232 -9.12 11.76 10.56
N GLU A 233 -9.93 11.83 9.50
CA GLU A 233 -11.24 12.47 9.57
C GLU A 233 -12.09 11.85 10.69
N ASN A 234 -12.69 12.70 11.50
CA ASN A 234 -13.57 12.30 12.61
C ASN A 234 -12.91 11.43 13.71
N ILE A 235 -11.57 11.45 13.84
CA ILE A 235 -10.89 10.72 14.92
C ILE A 235 -11.33 11.18 16.32
N ARG A 236 -11.79 12.42 16.43
CA ARG A 236 -12.32 12.98 17.69
C ARG A 236 -13.73 13.51 17.47
N ASN A 237 -14.63 13.12 18.34
CA ASN A 237 -15.93 13.79 18.45
C ASN A 237 -15.77 14.98 19.41
N PRO A 238 -15.86 16.24 18.91
CA PRO A 238 -15.69 17.41 19.77
C PRO A 238 -16.86 17.63 20.73
N TYR A 239 -18.00 16.95 20.53
CA TYR A 239 -19.24 17.13 21.27
C TYR A 239 -19.49 16.05 22.33
N THR A 240 -18.80 14.90 22.24
CA THR A 240 -19.01 13.77 23.14
C THR A 240 -17.68 13.37 23.78
N PRO A 241 -17.54 13.48 25.13
CA PRO A 241 -16.34 13.07 25.83
C PRO A 241 -16.04 11.57 25.62
N LEU A 242 -14.75 11.18 25.66
CA LEU A 242 -14.32 9.78 25.48
C LEU A 242 -15.04 8.79 26.41
N ALA A 243 -15.26 9.17 27.66
CA ALA A 243 -15.97 8.33 28.63
C ALA A 243 -17.44 8.07 28.23
N GLU A 244 -18.08 9.04 27.59
CA GLU A 244 -19.44 8.87 27.09
C GLU A 244 -19.45 8.04 25.82
N GLN A 245 -18.52 8.27 24.91
CA GLN A 245 -18.35 7.43 23.71
C GLN A 245 -18.13 5.96 24.11
N ARG A 246 -17.32 5.69 25.15
CA ARG A 246 -17.12 4.33 25.66
C ARG A 246 -18.42 3.72 26.14
N ARG A 247 -19.20 4.46 26.93
CA ARG A 247 -20.52 4.00 27.40
C ARG A 247 -21.48 3.67 26.26
N GLN A 248 -21.48 4.49 25.21
CA GLN A 248 -22.29 4.25 24.01
C GLN A 248 -21.88 2.96 23.29
N LEU A 249 -20.58 2.73 23.14
CA LEU A 249 -20.05 1.49 22.55
C LEU A 249 -20.40 0.27 23.41
N ASP A 250 -20.25 0.35 24.73
CA ASP A 250 -20.60 -0.73 25.66
C ASP A 250 -22.10 -1.07 25.57
N LEU A 251 -22.96 -0.05 25.41
CA LEU A 251 -24.39 -0.26 25.20
C LEU A 251 -24.65 -0.98 23.86
N VAL A 252 -23.99 -0.56 22.80
CA VAL A 252 -24.14 -1.20 21.49
C VAL A 252 -23.68 -2.65 21.52
N HIS A 253 -22.57 -2.97 22.22
CA HIS A 253 -22.12 -4.35 22.42
C HIS A 253 -23.16 -5.18 23.18
N LYS A 254 -23.71 -4.67 24.28
CA LYS A 254 -24.77 -5.37 25.03
C LYS A 254 -26.01 -5.63 24.19
N LEU A 255 -26.46 -4.65 23.40
CA LEU A 255 -27.58 -4.83 22.48
C LEU A 255 -27.26 -5.89 21.41
N ASN A 256 -26.01 -5.92 20.95
CA ASN A 256 -25.53 -6.93 20.00
C ASN A 256 -25.55 -8.35 20.60
N GLU A 257 -25.05 -8.50 21.83
CA GLU A 257 -25.07 -9.77 22.54
C GLU A 257 -26.51 -10.30 22.73
N LEU A 258 -27.43 -9.45 23.17
CA LEU A 258 -28.86 -9.81 23.34
C LEU A 258 -29.47 -10.21 21.97
N HIS A 259 -29.11 -9.54 20.90
CA HIS A 259 -29.60 -9.86 19.56
C HIS A 259 -29.05 -11.20 19.07
N SER A 260 -27.75 -11.43 19.24
CA SER A 260 -27.07 -12.66 18.79
C SER A 260 -27.58 -13.91 19.53
N GLN A 261 -28.09 -13.75 20.75
CA GLN A 261 -28.72 -14.84 21.50
C GLN A 261 -30.10 -15.23 20.96
N ASN A 262 -30.82 -14.31 20.32
CA ASN A 262 -32.18 -14.48 19.84
C ASN A 262 -32.34 -14.65 18.33
N LEU A 263 -31.33 -14.23 17.54
CA LEU A 263 -31.35 -14.23 16.09
C LEU A 263 -29.97 -14.67 15.57
N GLN A 264 -29.89 -15.13 14.32
CA GLN A 264 -28.62 -15.51 13.70
C GLN A 264 -27.63 -14.34 13.69
N LYS A 265 -26.35 -14.61 13.96
CA LYS A 265 -25.26 -13.63 13.88
C LYS A 265 -25.18 -13.02 12.47
N GLU A 266 -25.22 -11.69 12.39
CA GLU A 266 -25.01 -10.96 11.13
C GLU A 266 -23.55 -10.52 11.02
N ALA A 267 -22.74 -11.23 10.21
CA ALA A 267 -21.31 -10.94 10.04
C ALA A 267 -20.99 -9.48 9.66
N GLN A 268 -21.88 -8.82 8.91
CA GLN A 268 -21.73 -7.41 8.55
C GLN A 268 -21.85 -6.48 9.76
N LEU A 269 -22.70 -6.83 10.70
CA LEU A 269 -22.92 -6.01 11.88
C LEU A 269 -21.79 -6.18 12.89
N GLU A 270 -21.27 -7.39 13.05
CA GLU A 270 -20.07 -7.65 13.85
C GLU A 270 -18.88 -6.84 13.31
N SER A 271 -18.62 -6.90 11.98
CA SER A 271 -17.56 -6.11 11.35
C SER A 271 -17.71 -4.60 11.57
N ARG A 272 -18.92 -4.08 11.63
CA ARG A 272 -19.17 -2.65 11.96
C ARG A 272 -18.86 -2.32 13.41
N LEU A 273 -19.22 -3.18 14.33
CA LEU A 273 -18.91 -3.00 15.75
C LEU A 273 -17.41 -3.00 16.00
N GLU A 274 -16.69 -3.94 15.38
CA GLU A 274 -15.24 -3.99 15.45
C GLU A 274 -14.58 -2.75 14.82
N ALA A 275 -15.15 -2.22 13.72
CA ALA A 275 -14.68 -0.98 13.12
C ALA A 275 -14.91 0.23 14.04
N PHE A 276 -16.03 0.30 14.76
CA PHE A 276 -16.27 1.35 15.75
C PHE A 276 -15.33 1.23 16.96
N GLU A 277 -15.07 0.02 17.44
CA GLU A 277 -14.09 -0.22 18.50
C GLU A 277 -12.68 0.19 18.06
N MET A 278 -12.28 -0.18 16.84
CA MET A 278 -11.01 0.22 16.27
C MET A 278 -10.90 1.74 16.18
N ALA A 279 -11.92 2.41 15.64
CA ALA A 279 -11.95 3.87 15.54
C ALA A 279 -11.85 4.54 16.92
N PHE A 280 -12.50 3.99 17.94
CA PHE A 280 -12.40 4.49 19.31
C PHE A 280 -10.97 4.34 19.87
N ARG A 281 -10.36 3.16 19.74
CA ARG A 281 -8.96 2.91 20.18
C ARG A 281 -7.97 3.81 19.45
N MET A 282 -8.18 4.06 18.17
CA MET A 282 -7.35 4.97 17.39
C MET A 282 -7.31 6.40 17.92
N GLN A 283 -8.36 6.87 18.62
CA GLN A 283 -8.37 8.23 19.19
C GLN A 283 -7.23 8.47 20.19
N THR A 284 -6.75 7.44 20.83
CA THR A 284 -5.68 7.53 21.83
C THR A 284 -4.32 7.13 21.28
N GLU A 285 -4.20 5.99 20.61
CA GLU A 285 -2.92 5.42 20.18
C GLU A 285 -2.47 5.89 18.80
N ALA A 286 -3.39 6.06 17.84
CA ALA A 286 -2.99 6.55 16.52
C ALA A 286 -2.48 7.99 16.60
N THR A 287 -3.02 8.81 17.52
CA THR A 287 -2.56 10.19 17.69
C THR A 287 -1.06 10.28 17.95
N ASP A 288 -0.51 9.34 18.73
CA ASP A 288 0.90 9.30 19.00
C ASP A 288 1.74 8.91 17.78
N ALA A 289 1.31 7.90 17.01
CA ALA A 289 2.04 7.44 15.82
C ALA A 289 2.21 8.54 14.77
N PHE A 290 1.22 9.40 14.60
CA PHE A 290 1.22 10.49 13.62
C PHE A 290 1.80 11.81 14.14
N ASP A 291 2.06 11.93 15.44
CA ASP A 291 2.63 13.15 16.03
C ASP A 291 4.14 13.19 15.84
N LEU A 292 4.58 13.80 14.73
CA LEU A 292 6.00 13.98 14.42
C LEU A 292 6.70 15.04 15.31
N SER A 293 5.97 15.80 16.12
CA SER A 293 6.59 16.78 17.03
C SER A 293 7.45 16.09 18.09
N LYS A 294 7.19 14.82 18.37
CA LYS A 294 7.94 13.96 19.30
C LYS A 294 9.27 13.45 18.74
N GLU A 295 9.51 13.60 17.45
CA GLU A 295 10.78 13.21 16.83
C GLU A 295 11.83 14.30 17.00
N THR A 296 13.07 13.89 17.20
CA THR A 296 14.19 14.82 17.34
C THR A 296 14.39 15.63 16.05
N PRO A 297 14.92 16.86 16.13
CA PRO A 297 15.26 17.62 14.94
C PRO A 297 16.20 16.87 13.99
N ALA A 298 17.19 16.13 14.53
CA ALA A 298 18.12 15.33 13.75
C ALA A 298 17.42 14.20 12.99
N MET A 299 16.46 13.51 13.62
CA MET A 299 15.68 12.46 12.96
C MET A 299 14.82 13.04 11.83
N ARG A 300 14.15 14.15 12.06
CA ARG A 300 13.36 14.85 11.04
C ARG A 300 14.20 15.34 9.87
N GLU A 301 15.44 15.78 10.13
CA GLU A 301 16.38 16.17 9.07
C GLU A 301 16.88 14.97 8.27
N MET A 302 17.19 13.85 8.94
CA MET A 302 17.62 12.61 8.29
C MET A 302 16.59 12.12 7.26
N TYR A 303 15.29 12.16 7.59
CA TYR A 303 14.21 11.78 6.67
C TYR A 303 13.89 12.87 5.63
N GLY A 304 14.42 14.09 5.80
CA GLY A 304 14.01 15.27 5.03
C GLY A 304 12.68 15.85 5.49
N ARG A 305 12.60 17.18 5.56
CA ARG A 305 11.38 17.91 5.99
C ARG A 305 10.42 18.11 4.84
N THR A 306 10.19 17.06 4.07
CA THR A 306 9.28 17.02 2.91
C THR A 306 8.01 16.25 3.25
N PRO A 307 6.95 16.38 2.47
CA PRO A 307 5.76 15.53 2.64
C PRO A 307 6.09 14.04 2.62
N GLN A 308 6.98 13.61 1.70
CA GLN A 308 7.39 12.23 1.59
C GLN A 308 8.27 11.78 2.78
N GLY A 309 9.17 12.65 3.25
CA GLY A 309 9.95 12.41 4.47
C GLY A 309 9.08 12.20 5.69
N ASN A 310 8.04 13.03 5.84
CA ASN A 310 7.04 12.86 6.90
C ASN A 310 6.28 11.54 6.79
N GLN A 311 5.87 11.13 5.57
CA GLN A 311 5.21 9.84 5.36
C GLN A 311 6.11 8.66 5.76
N MET A 312 7.36 8.67 5.34
CA MET A 312 8.31 7.60 5.67
C MET A 312 8.61 7.56 7.18
N LEU A 313 8.68 8.72 7.84
CA LEU A 313 8.85 8.80 9.29
C LEU A 313 7.61 8.29 10.04
N ILE A 314 6.41 8.63 9.58
CA ILE A 314 5.15 8.03 10.07
C ILE A 314 5.17 6.52 9.87
N THR A 315 5.58 6.04 8.69
CA THR A 315 5.67 4.61 8.37
C THR A 315 6.56 3.87 9.37
N ARG A 316 7.75 4.41 9.72
CA ARG A 316 8.63 3.83 10.74
C ARG A 316 7.90 3.72 12.09
N ARG A 317 7.21 4.78 12.52
CA ARG A 317 6.46 4.79 13.78
C ARG A 317 5.31 3.80 13.81
N LEU A 318 4.67 3.57 12.66
CA LEU A 318 3.63 2.55 12.50
C LEU A 318 4.21 1.14 12.61
N ILE A 319 5.35 0.87 11.97
CA ILE A 319 6.05 -0.43 12.06
C ILE A 319 6.50 -0.72 13.51
N GLU A 320 7.06 0.25 14.21
CA GLU A 320 7.43 0.12 15.63
C GLU A 320 6.24 -0.25 16.53
N ARG A 321 5.02 0.10 16.13
CA ARG A 321 3.78 -0.21 16.83
C ARG A 321 3.09 -1.47 16.34
N GLY A 322 3.74 -2.25 15.50
CA GLY A 322 3.23 -3.54 15.04
C GLY A 322 2.19 -3.48 13.93
N VAL A 323 2.08 -2.36 13.19
CA VAL A 323 1.24 -2.31 11.98
C VAL A 323 1.80 -3.28 10.95
N ARG A 324 0.97 -4.17 10.43
CA ARG A 324 1.38 -5.29 9.59
C ARG A 324 1.73 -4.88 8.16
N PHE A 325 0.91 -4.01 7.58
CA PHE A 325 1.06 -3.57 6.20
C PHE A 325 0.90 -2.05 6.09
N VAL A 326 1.92 -1.36 5.57
CA VAL A 326 1.87 0.08 5.30
C VAL A 326 2.12 0.31 3.82
N GLN A 327 1.15 0.92 3.15
CA GLN A 327 1.27 1.38 1.78
C GLN A 327 1.56 2.88 1.76
N VAL A 328 2.60 3.29 1.06
CA VAL A 328 3.01 4.69 0.94
C VAL A 328 2.94 5.09 -0.52
N TRP A 329 2.10 6.07 -0.85
CA TRP A 329 1.96 6.57 -2.21
C TRP A 329 2.97 7.67 -2.51
N ALA A 330 3.83 7.43 -3.50
CA ALA A 330 4.87 8.33 -3.98
C ALA A 330 4.65 8.59 -5.48
N GLY A 331 3.68 9.43 -5.82
CA GLY A 331 3.23 9.62 -7.19
C GLY A 331 4.05 10.64 -8.00
N GLY A 332 3.65 10.83 -9.26
CA GLY A 332 4.23 11.83 -10.16
C GLY A 332 5.29 11.30 -11.13
N TRP A 333 5.32 9.98 -11.36
CA TRP A 333 6.31 9.33 -12.24
C TRP A 333 5.86 9.20 -13.71
N ASP A 334 4.71 9.76 -14.07
CA ASP A 334 4.15 9.68 -15.42
C ASP A 334 4.79 10.70 -16.38
N HIS A 335 6.04 10.46 -16.78
CA HIS A 335 6.84 11.37 -17.57
C HIS A 335 6.74 11.08 -19.06
N HIS A 336 5.66 11.52 -19.70
CA HIS A 336 5.49 11.51 -21.15
C HIS A 336 6.31 12.59 -21.86
N GLN A 337 6.73 13.60 -21.11
CA GLN A 337 7.56 14.73 -21.56
C GLN A 337 8.42 15.26 -20.41
N ASP A 338 9.42 16.06 -20.73
CA ASP A 338 10.29 16.77 -19.78
C ASP A 338 10.96 15.81 -18.77
N ILE A 339 11.33 14.59 -19.19
CA ILE A 339 11.85 13.57 -18.27
C ILE A 339 13.18 14.00 -17.63
N GLU A 340 14.01 14.76 -18.36
CA GLU A 340 15.29 15.24 -17.88
C GLU A 340 15.16 16.18 -16.66
N GLU A 341 14.09 16.95 -16.61
CA GLU A 341 13.82 17.89 -15.50
C GLU A 341 12.99 17.24 -14.41
N ARG A 342 11.91 16.55 -14.79
CA ARG A 342 10.90 16.06 -13.84
C ARG A 342 11.30 14.80 -13.11
N LEU A 343 12.07 13.90 -13.72
CA LEU A 343 12.47 12.66 -13.09
C LEU A 343 13.37 12.89 -11.88
N PRO A 344 14.41 13.77 -11.95
CA PRO A 344 15.21 14.11 -10.77
C PRO A 344 14.40 14.74 -9.64
N GLU A 345 13.41 15.57 -9.93
CA GLU A 345 12.53 16.14 -8.91
C GLU A 345 11.76 15.05 -8.15
N ARG A 346 11.19 14.08 -8.89
CA ARG A 346 10.45 12.96 -8.28
C ARG A 346 11.37 11.98 -7.56
N ALA A 347 12.55 11.72 -8.13
CA ALA A 347 13.56 10.90 -7.47
C ALA A 347 13.98 11.52 -6.12
N LYS A 348 14.26 12.82 -6.08
CA LYS A 348 14.63 13.55 -4.87
C LYS A 348 13.56 13.46 -3.76
N ASP A 349 12.27 13.43 -4.12
CA ASP A 349 11.19 13.32 -3.15
C ASP A 349 11.25 12.02 -2.34
N ILE A 350 11.77 10.93 -2.92
CA ILE A 350 11.80 9.60 -2.29
C ILE A 350 13.20 9.10 -1.92
N ASP A 351 14.24 9.55 -2.59
CA ASP A 351 15.63 9.08 -2.44
C ASP A 351 16.10 9.17 -0.99
N GLN A 352 16.20 10.37 -0.46
CA GLN A 352 16.59 10.60 0.94
C GLN A 352 15.63 9.94 1.94
N PRO A 353 14.28 10.11 1.84
CA PRO A 353 13.35 9.50 2.78
C PRO A 353 13.42 7.98 2.86
N LEU A 354 13.53 7.30 1.73
CA LEU A 354 13.58 5.84 1.70
C LEU A 354 14.92 5.31 2.18
N ALA A 355 16.03 5.95 1.78
CA ALA A 355 17.36 5.62 2.31
C ALA A 355 17.43 5.83 3.82
N ALA A 356 16.91 6.94 4.33
CA ALA A 356 16.82 7.22 5.77
C ALA A 356 15.99 6.16 6.50
N PHE A 357 14.85 5.77 5.92
CA PHE A 357 14.01 4.73 6.48
C PHE A 357 14.75 3.39 6.61
N MET A 358 15.47 2.97 5.57
CA MET A 358 16.29 1.75 5.62
C MET A 358 17.39 1.85 6.69
N LYS A 359 18.10 2.96 6.76
CA LYS A 359 19.14 3.23 7.78
C LYS A 359 18.55 3.16 9.20
N ASP A 360 17.41 3.83 9.44
CA ASP A 360 16.75 3.88 10.75
C ASP A 360 16.22 2.51 11.19
N LEU A 361 15.61 1.75 10.27
CA LEU A 361 15.18 0.37 10.56
C LEU A 361 16.36 -0.54 10.94
N LYS A 362 17.51 -0.40 10.26
CA LYS A 362 18.73 -1.15 10.61
C LYS A 362 19.23 -0.79 12.01
N GLN A 363 19.28 0.49 12.34
CA GLN A 363 19.69 0.97 13.66
C GLN A 363 18.77 0.48 14.79
N ARG A 364 17.49 0.27 14.50
CA ARG A 364 16.47 -0.21 15.46
C ARG A 364 16.32 -1.73 15.49
N GLY A 365 17.02 -2.46 14.63
CA GLY A 365 16.87 -3.91 14.52
C GLY A 365 15.53 -4.35 13.92
N LEU A 366 14.87 -3.48 13.16
CA LEU A 366 13.57 -3.74 12.53
C LEU A 366 13.70 -4.12 11.04
N PHE A 367 14.87 -3.90 10.43
CA PHE A 367 15.09 -4.09 9.00
C PHE A 367 14.86 -5.54 8.55
N ASP A 368 15.43 -6.50 9.29
CA ASP A 368 15.33 -7.93 8.94
C ASP A 368 13.89 -8.45 9.04
N GLY A 369 13.06 -7.86 9.87
CA GLY A 369 11.64 -8.19 10.01
C GLY A 369 10.69 -7.40 9.09
N THR A 370 11.21 -6.42 8.33
CA THR A 370 10.38 -5.52 7.51
C THR A 370 10.73 -5.67 6.04
N LEU A 371 9.80 -6.20 5.25
CA LEU A 371 9.92 -6.23 3.79
C LEU A 371 9.55 -4.87 3.21
N ILE A 372 10.50 -4.26 2.54
CA ILE A 372 10.33 -3.00 1.79
C ILE A 372 10.19 -3.36 0.32
N VAL A 373 9.13 -2.84 -0.32
CA VAL A 373 8.86 -2.96 -1.76
C VAL A 373 8.75 -1.57 -2.34
N TRP A 374 9.57 -1.22 -3.33
CA TRP A 374 9.46 0.03 -4.09
C TRP A 374 9.31 -0.28 -5.57
N GLY A 375 8.33 0.31 -6.21
CA GLY A 375 8.09 0.18 -7.65
C GLY A 375 6.76 0.76 -8.05
N GLY A 376 6.53 0.84 -9.36
CA GLY A 376 5.28 1.31 -9.95
C GLY A 376 4.49 0.17 -10.58
N GLU A 377 3.45 0.54 -11.32
CA GLU A 377 2.49 -0.37 -11.95
C GLU A 377 2.96 -0.99 -13.26
N PHE A 378 3.93 -0.36 -13.96
CA PHE A 378 4.64 -0.83 -15.17
C PHE A 378 5.87 0.03 -15.39
N GLY A 379 6.53 -0.06 -16.54
CA GLY A 379 7.71 0.72 -16.90
C GLY A 379 7.48 1.69 -18.04
N ARG A 380 8.58 2.15 -18.66
CA ARG A 380 8.59 3.12 -19.77
C ARG A 380 9.30 2.55 -20.98
N LYS A 381 8.81 2.89 -22.18
CA LYS A 381 9.45 2.49 -23.44
C LYS A 381 10.85 3.10 -23.59
N PRO A 382 11.79 2.40 -24.25
CA PRO A 382 13.13 2.92 -24.52
C PRO A 382 13.15 4.00 -25.62
N VAL A 383 11.99 4.36 -26.15
CA VAL A 383 11.82 5.29 -27.26
C VAL A 383 11.14 6.57 -26.79
N ARG A 384 11.36 7.65 -27.54
CA ARG A 384 10.68 8.93 -27.32
C ARG A 384 9.17 8.75 -27.44
N ASP A 385 8.41 9.39 -26.55
CA ASP A 385 6.96 9.46 -26.69
C ASP A 385 6.61 10.27 -27.95
N ARG A 386 5.71 9.75 -28.78
CA ARG A 386 5.26 10.41 -30.01
C ARG A 386 4.42 11.66 -29.75
N ASN A 387 3.82 11.74 -28.58
CA ASN A 387 3.00 12.88 -28.15
C ASN A 387 3.82 13.93 -27.38
N GLY A 388 5.13 13.72 -27.24
CA GLY A 388 6.04 14.63 -26.54
C GLY A 388 6.33 15.90 -27.33
N ASN A 389 6.56 16.98 -26.58
CA ASN A 389 7.02 18.28 -27.07
C ASN A 389 8.52 18.21 -27.47
N GLU A 390 9.16 19.37 -27.62
CA GLU A 390 10.60 19.49 -27.87
C GLU A 390 11.44 18.76 -26.79
N ASN A 391 10.94 18.70 -25.54
CA ASN A 391 11.56 17.97 -24.45
C ASN A 391 10.88 16.59 -24.28
N PRO A 392 11.50 15.52 -24.76
CA PRO A 392 10.86 14.21 -24.80
C PRO A 392 10.76 13.56 -23.41
N GLY A 393 9.79 12.67 -23.28
CA GLY A 393 9.66 11.67 -22.24
C GLY A 393 9.46 10.30 -22.87
N ARG A 394 8.89 9.37 -22.10
CA ARG A 394 8.69 7.98 -22.51
C ARG A 394 7.26 7.54 -22.31
N ASP A 395 6.71 6.82 -23.27
CA ASP A 395 5.39 6.18 -23.21
C ASP A 395 5.42 4.89 -22.33
N HIS A 396 4.26 4.38 -22.01
CA HIS A 396 4.03 3.21 -21.14
C HIS A 396 4.63 1.92 -21.69
N ASN A 397 5.24 1.12 -20.82
CA ASN A 397 5.78 -0.19 -21.15
C ASN A 397 5.35 -1.24 -20.13
N ALA A 398 4.40 -2.09 -20.50
CA ALA A 398 3.97 -3.21 -19.67
C ALA A 398 4.96 -4.40 -19.70
N LYS A 399 5.82 -4.49 -20.70
CA LYS A 399 6.69 -5.65 -20.95
C LYS A 399 7.99 -5.65 -20.14
N ALA A 400 8.37 -4.50 -19.56
CA ALA A 400 9.58 -4.37 -18.76
C ALA A 400 9.46 -3.24 -17.75
N PHE A 401 9.80 -3.52 -16.49
CA PHE A 401 9.97 -2.51 -15.42
C PHE A 401 10.83 -3.06 -14.28
N THR A 402 11.18 -2.19 -13.35
CA THR A 402 12.01 -2.55 -12.20
C THR A 402 11.24 -2.40 -10.91
N THR A 403 11.43 -3.36 -9.99
CA THR A 403 10.97 -3.29 -8.61
C THR A 403 12.15 -3.55 -7.68
N LEU A 404 12.26 -2.76 -6.61
CA LEU A 404 13.26 -2.92 -5.57
C LEU A 404 12.65 -3.65 -4.37
N LEU A 405 13.37 -4.62 -3.84
CA LEU A 405 13.03 -5.28 -2.57
C LEU A 405 14.19 -5.09 -1.59
N ALA A 406 13.88 -4.87 -0.30
CA ALA A 406 14.90 -4.80 0.76
C ALA A 406 14.35 -5.33 2.08
N GLY A 407 15.23 -5.85 2.95
CA GLY A 407 14.85 -6.40 4.25
C GLY A 407 13.95 -7.60 4.18
N GLY A 408 13.32 -7.97 5.30
CA GLY A 408 12.28 -9.02 5.34
C GLY A 408 12.73 -10.39 4.79
N GLY A 409 14.03 -10.73 4.84
CA GLY A 409 14.57 -11.98 4.32
C GLY A 409 14.88 -11.98 2.82
N VAL A 410 14.94 -10.80 2.19
CA VAL A 410 15.42 -10.64 0.82
C VAL A 410 16.96 -10.60 0.81
N ARG A 411 17.58 -11.24 -0.17
CA ARG A 411 19.03 -11.13 -0.40
C ARG A 411 19.37 -9.75 -0.93
N GLY A 412 20.18 -8.99 -0.19
CA GLY A 412 20.72 -7.72 -0.63
C GLY A 412 21.91 -7.86 -1.58
N GLY A 413 22.29 -6.75 -2.21
CA GLY A 413 23.47 -6.63 -3.06
C GLY A 413 23.39 -7.40 -4.39
N MET A 414 22.18 -7.59 -4.94
CA MET A 414 22.01 -8.34 -6.18
C MET A 414 21.00 -7.72 -7.14
N THR A 415 21.19 -8.02 -8.41
CA THR A 415 20.18 -7.82 -9.46
C THR A 415 19.56 -9.17 -9.83
N TYR A 416 18.26 -9.19 -10.15
CA TYR A 416 17.57 -10.39 -10.58
C TYR A 416 16.85 -10.18 -11.90
N GLY A 417 17.09 -11.10 -12.83
CA GLY A 417 16.57 -11.05 -14.19
C GLY A 417 17.16 -9.91 -15.03
N ALA A 418 16.81 -9.91 -16.30
CA ALA A 418 17.26 -8.89 -17.24
C ALA A 418 16.17 -8.55 -18.26
N THR A 419 16.24 -7.31 -18.76
CA THR A 419 15.54 -6.88 -19.97
C THR A 419 16.45 -7.04 -21.18
N ASP A 420 15.90 -6.92 -22.38
CA ASP A 420 16.69 -6.89 -23.61
C ASP A 420 17.67 -5.71 -23.64
N GLU A 421 18.49 -5.65 -24.69
CA GLU A 421 19.57 -4.66 -24.84
C GLU A 421 19.07 -3.19 -24.86
N PHE A 422 17.78 -2.97 -25.12
CA PHE A 422 17.14 -1.65 -25.13
C PHE A 422 16.25 -1.40 -23.89
N GLY A 423 15.94 -2.41 -23.09
CA GLY A 423 14.96 -2.31 -21.99
C GLY A 423 13.50 -2.35 -22.45
N ALA A 424 13.25 -2.88 -23.65
CA ALA A 424 11.92 -2.93 -24.23
C ALA A 424 11.07 -4.07 -23.66
N ALA A 425 11.69 -5.21 -23.32
CA ALA A 425 11.01 -6.36 -22.77
C ALA A 425 11.90 -7.13 -21.79
N SER A 426 11.31 -7.72 -20.78
CA SER A 426 11.94 -8.69 -19.90
C SER A 426 12.26 -9.95 -20.68
N VAL A 427 13.51 -10.44 -20.61
CA VAL A 427 14.00 -11.58 -21.40
C VAL A 427 14.56 -12.71 -20.56
N GLU A 428 15.19 -12.41 -19.43
CA GLU A 428 15.79 -13.39 -18.52
C GLU A 428 15.11 -13.36 -17.17
N ASN A 429 14.82 -14.54 -16.61
CA ASN A 429 14.18 -14.71 -15.29
C ASN A 429 13.00 -13.74 -15.12
N LYS A 430 12.07 -13.78 -16.06
CA LYS A 430 10.91 -12.88 -16.11
C LYS A 430 10.07 -13.00 -14.86
N VAL A 431 9.65 -11.87 -14.29
CA VAL A 431 8.84 -11.80 -13.07
C VAL A 431 7.52 -11.11 -13.37
N HIS A 432 6.44 -11.87 -13.31
CA HIS A 432 5.10 -11.30 -13.38
C HIS A 432 4.67 -10.71 -12.03
N VAL A 433 3.69 -9.82 -12.03
CA VAL A 433 3.09 -9.25 -10.81
C VAL A 433 2.65 -10.36 -9.83
N HIS A 434 2.09 -11.46 -10.33
CA HIS A 434 1.70 -12.60 -9.49
C HIS A 434 2.89 -13.31 -8.83
N ASP A 435 4.07 -13.32 -9.46
CA ASP A 435 5.29 -13.93 -8.90
C ASP A 435 5.83 -13.05 -7.76
N LEU A 436 5.76 -11.73 -7.92
CA LEU A 436 6.05 -10.79 -6.84
C LEU A 436 5.11 -11.02 -5.66
N HIS A 437 3.80 -11.13 -5.88
CA HIS A 437 2.82 -11.41 -4.83
C HIS A 437 3.08 -12.77 -4.15
N ALA A 438 3.35 -13.83 -4.91
CA ALA A 438 3.70 -15.14 -4.38
C ALA A 438 4.94 -15.07 -3.50
N THR A 439 5.94 -14.28 -3.90
CA THR A 439 7.19 -14.08 -3.17
C THR A 439 6.99 -13.29 -1.88
N ILE A 440 6.22 -12.21 -1.92
CA ILE A 440 5.85 -11.44 -0.71
C ILE A 440 5.13 -12.35 0.30
N LEU A 441 4.16 -13.15 -0.16
CA LEU A 441 3.45 -14.08 0.72
C LEU A 441 4.39 -15.18 1.27
N ALA A 442 5.33 -15.68 0.46
CA ALA A 442 6.33 -16.65 0.93
C ALA A 442 7.25 -16.06 2.00
N LEU A 443 7.71 -14.80 1.86
CA LEU A 443 8.50 -14.12 2.89
C LEU A 443 7.72 -13.93 4.20
N LEU A 444 6.39 -13.76 4.11
CA LEU A 444 5.48 -13.70 5.26
C LEU A 444 5.10 -15.09 5.83
N GLY A 445 5.66 -16.18 5.28
CA GLY A 445 5.43 -17.53 5.76
C GLY A 445 4.17 -18.20 5.22
N PHE A 446 3.70 -17.83 4.03
CA PHE A 446 2.55 -18.45 3.38
C PHE A 446 2.91 -19.20 2.10
N ASP A 447 2.29 -20.35 1.94
CA ASP A 447 2.06 -20.93 0.61
C ASP A 447 0.89 -20.19 -0.03
N HIS A 448 1.18 -19.33 -1.02
CA HIS A 448 0.17 -18.53 -1.71
C HIS A 448 -0.94 -19.36 -2.39
N LYS A 449 -0.67 -20.65 -2.64
CA LYS A 449 -1.65 -21.59 -3.22
C LYS A 449 -2.63 -22.13 -2.19
N LYS A 450 -2.25 -22.11 -0.90
CA LYS A 450 -3.04 -22.58 0.25
C LYS A 450 -3.75 -21.44 1.00
N LEU A 451 -3.27 -20.20 0.86
CA LEU A 451 -3.94 -19.04 1.41
C LEU A 451 -5.15 -18.69 0.55
N THR A 452 -6.26 -19.34 0.83
CA THR A 452 -7.52 -19.22 0.06
C THR A 452 -8.67 -18.73 0.92
N TYR A 453 -9.65 -18.13 0.28
CA TYR A 453 -10.94 -17.75 0.85
C TYR A 453 -12.07 -18.25 -0.05
N ARG A 454 -13.01 -18.99 0.57
CA ARG A 454 -14.18 -19.51 -0.16
C ARG A 454 -15.23 -18.44 -0.33
N TYR A 455 -15.57 -18.11 -1.57
CA TYR A 455 -16.58 -17.12 -1.89
C TYR A 455 -17.39 -17.55 -3.11
N ASN A 456 -18.72 -17.49 -3.03
CA ASN A 456 -19.62 -17.91 -4.12
C ASN A 456 -19.26 -19.28 -4.71
N GLY A 457 -18.95 -20.26 -3.86
CA GLY A 457 -18.67 -21.64 -4.31
C GLY A 457 -17.27 -21.89 -4.88
N ARG A 458 -16.41 -20.85 -4.98
CA ARG A 458 -15.02 -20.95 -5.47
C ARG A 458 -14.03 -20.54 -4.37
N ASP A 459 -12.86 -21.20 -4.35
CA ASP A 459 -11.72 -20.79 -3.53
C ASP A 459 -10.89 -19.76 -4.29
N PHE A 460 -10.82 -18.55 -3.75
CA PHE A 460 -10.03 -17.45 -4.28
C PHE A 460 -8.70 -17.33 -3.54
N ARG A 461 -7.68 -16.85 -4.22
CA ARG A 461 -6.37 -16.47 -3.67
C ARG A 461 -5.85 -15.22 -4.37
N LEU A 462 -4.90 -14.51 -3.75
CA LEU A 462 -4.32 -13.27 -4.29
C LEU A 462 -3.73 -13.45 -5.70
N THR A 463 -3.07 -14.57 -5.94
CA THR A 463 -2.35 -14.84 -7.20
C THR A 463 -3.23 -15.50 -8.27
N GLU A 464 -4.54 -15.57 -8.07
CA GLU A 464 -5.48 -16.28 -8.95
C GLU A 464 -4.96 -17.72 -9.24
N VAL A 465 -4.75 -18.09 -10.51
CA VAL A 465 -4.19 -19.40 -10.91
C VAL A 465 -2.67 -19.35 -11.15
N TYR A 466 -2.03 -18.20 -11.01
CA TYR A 466 -0.65 -17.92 -11.38
C TYR A 466 0.26 -17.81 -10.15
N GLY A 467 1.48 -17.34 -10.38
CA GLY A 467 2.47 -16.97 -9.39
C GLY A 467 3.44 -18.09 -9.05
N ASP A 468 4.71 -17.80 -9.25
CA ASP A 468 5.84 -18.63 -8.82
C ASP A 468 6.70 -17.83 -7.83
N VAL A 469 7.10 -18.47 -6.73
CA VAL A 469 7.97 -17.85 -5.74
C VAL A 469 9.39 -17.70 -6.32
N ILE A 470 9.93 -16.50 -6.28
CA ILE A 470 11.28 -16.16 -6.77
C ILE A 470 12.30 -16.60 -5.72
N LYS A 471 12.54 -17.91 -5.62
CA LYS A 471 13.43 -18.49 -4.59
C LYS A 471 14.85 -17.91 -4.58
N PRO A 472 15.49 -17.59 -5.73
CA PRO A 472 16.87 -17.08 -5.74
C PRO A 472 17.07 -15.77 -4.97
N ILE A 473 16.04 -14.96 -4.78
CA ILE A 473 16.13 -13.68 -4.06
C ILE A 473 15.82 -13.81 -2.56
N ILE A 474 15.45 -15.00 -2.09
CA ILE A 474 15.16 -15.25 -0.67
C ILE A 474 16.45 -15.69 0.02
N ALA A 475 16.80 -15.03 1.15
CA ALA A 475 18.02 -15.29 1.94
C ALA A 475 17.89 -16.56 2.80
#